data_b58354d62ebdfb07c5d30fd154f7a4ac
#
_entry.id   b58354d62ebdfb07c5d30fd154f7a4ac
#
_cell.length_a   1.000
_cell.length_b   1.000
_cell.length_c   1.000
_cell.angle_alpha   90.00
_cell.angle_beta   90.00
_cell.angle_gamma   90.00
#
_symmetry.space_group_name_H-M   'P 1'
#
loop_
_entity.id
_entity.type
_entity.pdbx_description
1 polymer ?
#
loop_
_entity_poly.entity_id
_entity_poly.type
_entity_poly.pdbx_seq_one_letter_code
_entity_poly.pdbx_strand_id
1 'polypeptide(L)'
;MRSSTPAVVLGFLSSLSVAAPLLDVSLNAADWTKQEWDAIVVGAGPAGIIVADRLSEAGKKTLLLEDGGKSYGIVGGTERPEWLSGTNLSRVDVPGLYKSIFADGGNLTCGSRVNAYGGCTVGGSSAINAGLYFQPPASDWDNFHPEGWKNADVQAATQRLYKRQASVEQYSMDGKYYLQSGYEAARKWIVDSVGYSDVVINDAADQKFQVFGRPSYDYANGQRGGPTTTYLQTALSRDNFHLQTGVRVQRVARTGAKATGVVATIDGSEVTIPLSDCGRVVLSGGAVQSPQLLMYSGIGDEETLTRLAAGGILKEGPEAWINNTAVGARLFDNPNTFIEIQGPALSSYTHSYASPPVSDEQLYLEHRSGPYSFASQTSVFWTYINHTDGSIPTGVQGTIDSAGYSDWNGNKTITLNVYGTSGLLSEGRVVLDDKFIAGPSDNVYYSDKNNRDADDIAQFIHDIFAKLPADLEPMNIKRNATKEEIRTYITTPSAYARGMVNHWSSSCRIGECVDENAMVKGTENIHVVDGSIVAPLTVNPQFGIMVAAERASELINAL
;
A
#
# COMPACT_ATOMS: atom_id res chain seq x y z
N MET A 1 38.56 -60.93 14.21
CA MET A 1 37.46 -60.61 13.28
C MET A 1 37.22 -59.12 13.38
N ARG A 2 37.67 -58.37 12.41
CA ARG A 2 37.48 -56.89 12.35
C ARG A 2 36.30 -56.63 11.42
N SER A 3 35.26 -56.00 11.93
CA SER A 3 34.13 -55.54 11.11
C SER A 3 34.35 -54.06 10.75
N SER A 4 34.50 -53.80 9.48
CA SER A 4 34.60 -52.46 8.89
C SER A 4 33.21 -51.98 8.50
N THR A 5 32.79 -50.87 9.07
CA THR A 5 31.57 -50.13 8.70
C THR A 5 31.92 -49.09 7.61
N PRO A 6 31.21 -49.00 6.49
CA PRO A 6 31.48 -47.98 5.50
C PRO A 6 30.79 -46.65 5.91
N ALA A 7 31.57 -45.56 5.85
CA ALA A 7 31.06 -44.20 5.99
C ALA A 7 30.35 -43.76 4.70
N VAL A 8 29.09 -43.41 4.80
CA VAL A 8 28.33 -42.77 3.72
C VAL A 8 28.63 -41.26 3.76
N VAL A 9 29.32 -40.79 2.74
CA VAL A 9 29.51 -39.36 2.50
C VAL A 9 28.30 -38.86 1.72
N LEU A 10 27.42 -38.12 2.40
CA LEU A 10 26.36 -37.33 1.73
C LEU A 10 27.01 -36.06 1.16
N GLY A 11 27.19 -36.04 -0.16
CA GLY A 11 27.51 -34.82 -0.88
C GLY A 11 26.28 -33.93 -1.01
N PHE A 12 26.31 -32.76 -0.38
CA PHE A 12 25.35 -31.68 -0.65
C PHE A 12 25.67 -31.07 -2.02
N LEU A 13 24.87 -31.38 -3.02
CA LEU A 13 24.84 -30.63 -4.27
C LEU A 13 24.07 -29.33 -4.01
N SER A 14 24.79 -28.23 -3.81
CA SER A 14 24.23 -26.88 -3.88
C SER A 14 23.89 -26.60 -5.34
N SER A 15 22.60 -26.67 -5.67
CA SER A 15 22.08 -26.16 -6.93
C SER A 15 22.15 -24.63 -6.93
N LEU A 16 23.21 -24.08 -7.53
CA LEU A 16 23.21 -22.70 -7.97
C LEU A 16 22.12 -22.55 -9.05
N SER A 17 20.97 -22.06 -8.66
CA SER A 17 19.96 -21.57 -9.58
C SER A 17 20.50 -20.29 -10.23
N VAL A 18 21.15 -20.42 -11.36
CA VAL A 18 21.43 -19.28 -12.25
C VAL A 18 20.09 -18.89 -12.83
N ALA A 19 19.53 -17.78 -12.35
CA ALA A 19 18.39 -17.15 -13.01
C ALA A 19 18.82 -16.81 -14.45
N ALA A 20 18.18 -17.44 -15.43
CA ALA A 20 18.38 -17.09 -16.82
C ALA A 20 18.03 -15.60 -17.00
N PRO A 21 18.83 -14.82 -17.76
CA PRO A 21 18.46 -13.46 -18.06
C PRO A 21 17.10 -13.50 -18.78
N LEU A 22 16.14 -12.73 -18.28
CA LEU A 22 14.86 -12.50 -18.95
C LEU A 22 15.19 -12.04 -20.38
N LEU A 23 14.86 -12.86 -21.36
CA LEU A 23 14.85 -12.45 -22.74
C LEU A 23 13.89 -11.25 -22.81
N ASP A 24 14.44 -10.09 -23.13
CA ASP A 24 13.70 -8.89 -23.48
C ASP A 24 13.03 -9.20 -24.84
N VAL A 25 11.90 -9.89 -24.82
CA VAL A 25 11.03 -10.03 -25.97
C VAL A 25 10.32 -8.68 -26.11
N SER A 26 11.07 -7.66 -26.47
CA SER A 26 10.51 -6.41 -26.93
C SER A 26 9.76 -6.68 -28.22
N LEU A 27 8.45 -6.90 -28.14
CA LEU A 27 7.59 -6.63 -29.28
C LEU A 27 7.96 -5.22 -29.76
N ASN A 28 8.25 -5.04 -31.04
CA ASN A 28 8.51 -3.73 -31.61
C ASN A 28 7.44 -2.77 -31.09
N ALA A 29 7.83 -1.59 -30.57
CA ALA A 29 6.91 -0.62 -29.98
C ALA A 29 5.69 -0.30 -30.86
N ALA A 30 5.81 -0.48 -32.18
CA ALA A 30 4.74 -0.33 -33.14
C ALA A 30 3.68 -1.44 -33.14
N ASP A 31 3.95 -2.63 -32.59
CA ASP A 31 3.04 -3.77 -32.74
C ASP A 31 2.06 -3.91 -31.57
N TRP A 32 2.49 -3.71 -30.32
CA TRP A 32 1.61 -3.88 -29.17
C TRP A 32 0.51 -2.80 -29.08
N THR A 33 0.73 -1.60 -29.58
CA THR A 33 -0.26 -0.50 -29.60
C THR A 33 -1.38 -0.71 -30.61
N LYS A 34 -1.18 -1.58 -31.61
CA LYS A 34 -2.16 -1.87 -32.67
C LYS A 34 -2.88 -3.19 -32.46
N GLN A 35 -2.42 -4.00 -31.52
CA GLN A 35 -3.07 -5.26 -31.19
C GLN A 35 -4.34 -5.02 -30.38
N GLU A 36 -5.36 -5.83 -30.64
CA GLU A 36 -6.53 -5.90 -29.78
C GLU A 36 -6.22 -6.74 -28.53
N TRP A 37 -6.67 -6.25 -27.38
CA TRP A 37 -6.46 -6.86 -26.08
C TRP A 37 -7.79 -7.27 -25.45
N ASP A 38 -7.81 -8.44 -24.81
CA ASP A 38 -8.98 -8.90 -24.04
C ASP A 38 -9.07 -8.17 -22.68
N ALA A 39 -7.93 -7.73 -22.18
CA ALA A 39 -7.87 -6.90 -20.98
C ALA A 39 -6.75 -5.87 -21.08
N ILE A 40 -7.08 -4.62 -20.75
CA ILE A 40 -6.08 -3.56 -20.55
C ILE A 40 -6.18 -3.14 -19.08
N VAL A 41 -5.11 -3.42 -18.33
CA VAL A 41 -4.98 -3.03 -16.91
C VAL A 41 -4.09 -1.79 -16.83
N VAL A 42 -4.60 -0.72 -16.24
CA VAL A 42 -3.94 0.58 -16.14
C VAL A 42 -3.41 0.81 -14.73
N GLY A 43 -2.09 0.77 -14.58
CA GLY A 43 -1.36 0.87 -13.31
C GLY A 43 -0.80 -0.49 -12.84
N ALA A 44 0.53 -0.60 -12.79
CA ALA A 44 1.22 -1.78 -12.28
C ALA A 44 1.49 -1.69 -10.76
N GLY A 45 0.53 -1.15 -10.00
CA GLY A 45 0.50 -1.26 -8.54
C GLY A 45 0.15 -2.69 -8.09
N PRO A 46 0.11 -2.96 -6.77
CA PRO A 46 -0.12 -4.32 -6.27
C PRO A 46 -1.42 -4.94 -6.78
N ALA A 47 -2.50 -4.18 -6.84
CA ALA A 47 -3.78 -4.66 -7.33
C ALA A 47 -3.76 -4.92 -8.85
N GLY A 48 -3.21 -3.98 -9.64
CA GLY A 48 -3.13 -4.15 -11.09
C GLY A 48 -2.29 -5.34 -11.51
N ILE A 49 -1.17 -5.60 -10.84
CA ILE A 49 -0.34 -6.79 -11.07
C ILE A 49 -1.14 -8.08 -10.78
N ILE A 50 -1.86 -8.14 -9.66
CA ILE A 50 -2.69 -9.32 -9.31
C ILE A 50 -3.77 -9.54 -10.36
N VAL A 51 -4.52 -8.50 -10.73
CA VAL A 51 -5.57 -8.59 -11.75
C VAL A 51 -5.00 -9.06 -13.08
N ALA A 52 -3.90 -8.47 -13.55
CA ALA A 52 -3.29 -8.81 -14.83
C ALA A 52 -2.75 -10.25 -14.86
N ASP A 53 -2.18 -10.73 -13.74
CA ASP A 53 -1.77 -12.13 -13.60
C ASP A 53 -2.97 -13.07 -13.69
N ARG A 54 -4.05 -12.80 -12.95
CA ARG A 54 -5.25 -13.65 -12.93
C ARG A 54 -6.01 -13.66 -14.25
N LEU A 55 -6.09 -12.53 -14.95
CA LEU A 55 -6.72 -12.46 -16.27
C LEU A 55 -5.92 -13.23 -17.32
N SER A 56 -4.58 -13.08 -17.32
CA SER A 56 -3.71 -13.84 -18.22
C SER A 56 -3.69 -15.33 -17.90
N GLU A 57 -3.74 -15.72 -16.62
CA GLU A 57 -3.89 -17.11 -16.19
C GLU A 57 -5.20 -17.75 -16.69
N ALA A 58 -6.27 -16.96 -16.77
CA ALA A 58 -7.56 -17.38 -17.36
C ALA A 58 -7.57 -17.38 -18.90
N GLY A 59 -6.42 -17.18 -19.55
CA GLY A 59 -6.26 -17.21 -21.01
C GLY A 59 -6.59 -15.90 -21.72
N LYS A 60 -6.91 -14.82 -21.00
CA LYS A 60 -7.16 -13.51 -21.61
C LYS A 60 -5.85 -12.90 -22.09
N LYS A 61 -5.83 -12.34 -23.30
CA LYS A 61 -4.69 -11.56 -23.83
C LYS A 61 -4.65 -10.23 -23.07
N THR A 62 -3.68 -10.10 -22.15
CA THR A 62 -3.65 -9.04 -21.14
C THR A 62 -2.49 -8.10 -21.33
N LEU A 63 -2.79 -6.79 -21.37
CA LEU A 63 -1.82 -5.70 -21.37
C LEU A 63 -1.85 -5.00 -20.01
N LEU A 64 -0.68 -4.91 -19.34
CA LEU A 64 -0.48 -4.13 -18.13
C LEU A 64 0.34 -2.87 -18.47
N LEU A 65 -0.22 -1.69 -18.22
CA LEU A 65 0.40 -0.40 -18.49
C LEU A 65 0.81 0.29 -17.19
N GLU A 66 2.05 0.82 -17.17
CA GLU A 66 2.57 1.59 -16.04
C GLU A 66 3.17 2.92 -16.53
N ASP A 67 2.79 4.03 -15.88
CA ASP A 67 3.31 5.37 -16.18
C ASP A 67 4.79 5.52 -15.77
N GLY A 68 5.18 4.90 -14.65
CA GLY A 68 6.54 4.92 -14.15
C GLY A 68 7.44 3.86 -14.74
N GLY A 69 8.64 3.77 -14.18
CA GLY A 69 9.68 2.85 -14.58
C GLY A 69 9.74 1.56 -13.76
N LYS A 70 10.82 0.84 -13.94
CA LYS A 70 11.16 -0.38 -13.20
C LYS A 70 11.66 0.00 -11.79
N SER A 71 11.35 -0.82 -10.79
CA SER A 71 11.63 -0.57 -9.37
C SER A 71 12.56 -1.60 -8.74
N TYR A 72 12.08 -2.83 -8.59
CA TYR A 72 12.86 -3.95 -8.03
C TYR A 72 13.95 -4.39 -9.00
N GLY A 73 15.06 -4.91 -8.46
CA GLY A 73 16.13 -5.49 -9.26
C GLY A 73 15.67 -6.62 -10.16
N ILE A 74 14.74 -7.47 -9.70
CA ILE A 74 14.19 -8.60 -10.47
C ILE A 74 13.45 -8.17 -11.74
N VAL A 75 12.91 -6.96 -11.78
CA VAL A 75 12.30 -6.38 -12.99
C VAL A 75 13.20 -5.38 -13.71
N GLY A 76 14.48 -5.32 -13.32
CA GLY A 76 15.49 -4.47 -13.95
C GLY A 76 15.59 -3.06 -13.37
N GLY A 77 15.14 -2.84 -12.14
CA GLY A 77 15.39 -1.60 -11.39
C GLY A 77 16.87 -1.39 -11.11
N THR A 78 17.37 -0.18 -11.32
CA THR A 78 18.81 0.14 -11.21
C THR A 78 19.12 1.22 -10.18
N GLU A 79 18.11 1.83 -9.59
CA GLU A 79 18.28 2.90 -8.61
C GLU A 79 18.78 2.32 -7.27
N ARG A 80 20.06 2.58 -6.94
CA ARG A 80 20.75 2.00 -5.78
C ARG A 80 21.89 2.88 -5.28
N PRO A 81 22.26 2.81 -3.99
CA PRO A 81 23.50 3.39 -3.48
C PRO A 81 24.72 2.59 -3.93
N GLU A 82 25.93 3.19 -3.81
CA GLU A 82 27.19 2.60 -4.25
C GLU A 82 27.48 1.24 -3.60
N TRP A 83 27.16 1.08 -2.32
CA TRP A 83 27.40 -0.18 -1.59
C TRP A 83 26.56 -1.38 -2.11
N LEU A 84 25.52 -1.12 -2.92
CA LEU A 84 24.77 -2.16 -3.65
C LEU A 84 25.30 -2.39 -5.07
N SER A 85 26.32 -1.65 -5.51
CA SER A 85 26.94 -1.83 -6.84
C SER A 85 27.48 -3.26 -7.00
N GLY A 86 27.30 -3.82 -8.19
CA GLY A 86 27.67 -5.21 -8.46
C GLY A 86 26.66 -6.27 -7.98
N THR A 87 25.56 -5.85 -7.32
CA THR A 87 24.43 -6.73 -7.00
C THR A 87 23.28 -6.56 -7.99
N ASN A 88 22.31 -7.47 -7.93
CA ASN A 88 21.03 -7.33 -8.66
C ASN A 88 19.99 -6.56 -7.86
N LEU A 89 20.33 -5.97 -6.70
CA LEU A 89 19.40 -5.25 -5.84
C LEU A 89 19.27 -3.79 -6.26
N SER A 90 18.07 -3.27 -6.18
CA SER A 90 17.77 -1.83 -6.13
C SER A 90 17.56 -1.40 -4.67
N ARG A 91 17.42 -0.10 -4.41
CA ARG A 91 17.05 0.38 -3.07
C ARG A 91 15.65 -0.07 -2.62
N VAL A 92 14.79 -0.47 -3.58
CA VAL A 92 13.47 -1.00 -3.29
C VAL A 92 13.54 -2.39 -2.68
N ASP A 93 14.48 -3.22 -3.14
CA ASP A 93 14.66 -4.59 -2.65
C ASP A 93 15.12 -4.64 -1.18
N VAL A 94 15.77 -3.57 -0.69
CA VAL A 94 16.35 -3.49 0.66
C VAL A 94 15.39 -2.82 1.62
N PRO A 95 14.71 -3.55 2.52
CA PRO A 95 13.66 -2.97 3.38
C PRO A 95 14.11 -1.76 4.19
N GLY A 96 15.32 -1.79 4.75
CA GLY A 96 15.89 -0.70 5.55
C GLY A 96 16.11 0.61 4.79
N LEU A 97 16.07 0.58 3.45
CA LEU A 97 16.24 1.79 2.62
C LEU A 97 14.92 2.50 2.29
N TYR A 98 13.75 2.00 2.72
CA TYR A 98 12.47 2.61 2.34
C TYR A 98 12.35 4.09 2.71
N LYS A 99 12.89 4.51 3.88
CA LYS A 99 12.85 5.93 4.31
C LYS A 99 13.63 6.85 3.35
N SER A 100 14.63 6.35 2.64
CA SER A 100 15.36 7.12 1.65
C SER A 100 14.48 7.55 0.47
N ILE A 101 13.42 6.77 0.18
CA ILE A 101 12.47 7.06 -0.91
C ILE A 101 11.55 8.23 -0.52
N PHE A 102 11.23 8.40 0.77
CA PHE A 102 10.50 9.58 1.25
C PHE A 102 11.35 10.86 1.17
N ALA A 103 12.65 10.74 1.40
CA ALA A 103 13.58 11.88 1.33
C ALA A 103 13.90 12.28 -0.12
N ASP A 104 14.06 11.29 -0.99
CA ASP A 104 14.30 11.45 -2.43
C ASP A 104 13.62 10.30 -3.18
N GLY A 105 12.42 10.56 -3.67
CA GLY A 105 11.62 9.56 -4.39
C GLY A 105 12.16 9.19 -5.77
N GLY A 106 13.00 10.03 -6.37
CA GLY A 106 13.55 9.81 -7.69
C GLY A 106 12.46 9.49 -8.72
N ASN A 107 12.69 8.45 -9.51
CA ASN A 107 11.74 7.95 -10.52
C ASN A 107 10.72 6.94 -9.95
N LEU A 108 10.71 6.69 -8.63
CA LEU A 108 9.82 5.71 -8.00
C LEU A 108 8.48 6.31 -7.59
N THR A 109 8.42 7.63 -7.39
CA THR A 109 7.22 8.33 -6.91
C THR A 109 6.51 9.08 -8.03
N CYS A 110 5.24 9.41 -7.79
CA CYS A 110 4.42 10.13 -8.77
C CYS A 110 4.88 11.59 -9.02
N GLY A 111 5.62 12.18 -8.08
CA GLY A 111 6.10 13.56 -8.20
C GLY A 111 4.96 14.55 -8.46
N SER A 112 5.13 15.41 -9.47
CA SER A 112 4.11 16.42 -9.86
C SER A 112 2.95 15.86 -10.69
N ARG A 113 2.88 14.54 -10.92
CA ARG A 113 1.80 13.91 -11.70
C ARG A 113 0.49 13.83 -10.93
N VAL A 114 0.57 13.86 -9.61
CA VAL A 114 -0.57 13.88 -8.70
C VAL A 114 -0.20 14.71 -7.46
N ASN A 115 -1.18 15.41 -6.86
CA ASN A 115 -0.99 16.19 -5.63
C ASN A 115 -1.13 15.30 -4.37
N ALA A 116 -0.55 14.09 -4.42
CA ALA A 116 -0.53 13.13 -3.32
C ALA A 116 0.74 12.29 -3.40
N TYR A 117 1.25 11.84 -2.27
CA TYR A 117 2.39 10.93 -2.26
C TYR A 117 1.93 9.51 -2.62
N GLY A 118 2.63 8.89 -3.55
CA GLY A 118 2.35 7.52 -3.99
C GLY A 118 3.43 7.00 -4.93
N GLY A 119 3.46 5.68 -5.15
CA GLY A 119 4.38 5.02 -6.06
C GLY A 119 3.86 5.07 -7.49
N CYS A 120 4.64 5.64 -8.41
CA CYS A 120 4.44 5.58 -9.85
C CYS A 120 5.60 4.81 -10.48
N THR A 121 5.58 3.51 -10.31
CA THR A 121 6.60 2.54 -10.72
C THR A 121 6.00 1.14 -10.66
N VAL A 122 6.65 0.15 -11.27
CA VAL A 122 6.23 -1.25 -11.14
C VAL A 122 6.21 -1.67 -9.66
N GLY A 123 5.07 -2.17 -9.18
CA GLY A 123 4.78 -2.40 -7.76
C GLY A 123 4.02 -1.26 -7.08
N GLY A 124 3.94 -0.08 -7.71
CA GLY A 124 3.22 1.06 -7.15
C GLY A 124 3.66 1.41 -5.73
N SER A 125 2.71 1.76 -4.86
CA SER A 125 3.00 2.12 -3.46
C SER A 125 3.55 0.96 -2.62
N SER A 126 3.34 -0.32 -3.00
CA SER A 126 3.98 -1.45 -2.31
C SER A 126 5.49 -1.53 -2.54
N ALA A 127 6.00 -0.90 -3.59
CA ALA A 127 7.44 -0.79 -3.84
C ALA A 127 8.15 0.24 -2.95
N ILE A 128 7.40 1.20 -2.37
CA ILE A 128 7.98 2.36 -1.68
C ILE A 128 7.62 2.47 -0.19
N ASN A 129 6.72 1.63 0.32
CA ASN A 129 6.25 1.65 1.70
C ASN A 129 7.18 0.86 2.66
N ALA A 130 6.81 0.78 3.94
CA ALA A 130 7.54 0.02 4.95
C ALA A 130 7.32 -1.51 4.83
N GLY A 131 6.43 -1.99 3.96
CA GLY A 131 6.12 -3.41 3.79
C GLY A 131 5.29 -4.02 4.93
N LEU A 132 4.65 -3.22 5.80
CA LEU A 132 3.73 -3.71 6.82
C LEU A 132 2.55 -4.44 6.16
N TYR A 133 2.26 -5.66 6.61
CA TYR A 133 1.36 -6.57 5.90
C TYR A 133 0.46 -7.33 6.88
N PHE A 134 -0.66 -6.70 7.22
CA PHE A 134 -1.59 -7.19 8.22
C PHE A 134 -2.90 -7.62 7.59
N GLN A 135 -3.37 -8.82 7.96
CA GLN A 135 -4.69 -9.28 7.58
C GLN A 135 -5.75 -8.45 8.31
N PRO A 136 -6.70 -7.83 7.58
CA PRO A 136 -7.84 -7.15 8.19
C PRO A 136 -8.70 -8.12 9.00
N PRO A 137 -9.30 -7.69 10.11
CA PRO A 137 -10.30 -8.49 10.81
C PRO A 137 -11.56 -8.69 9.96
N ALA A 138 -12.28 -9.77 10.22
CA ALA A 138 -13.54 -10.10 9.54
C ALA A 138 -14.54 -8.92 9.59
N SER A 139 -14.57 -8.20 10.72
CA SER A 139 -15.45 -7.05 10.91
C SER A 139 -15.26 -5.91 9.90
N ASP A 140 -14.07 -5.73 9.34
CA ASP A 140 -13.83 -4.71 8.31
C ASP A 140 -14.61 -5.02 7.02
N TRP A 141 -14.68 -6.29 6.64
CA TRP A 141 -15.45 -6.73 5.50
C TRP A 141 -16.95 -6.72 5.80
N ASP A 142 -17.35 -7.25 6.96
CA ASP A 142 -18.76 -7.40 7.33
C ASP A 142 -19.45 -6.06 7.61
N ASN A 143 -18.75 -5.08 8.17
CA ASN A 143 -19.33 -3.78 8.54
C ASN A 143 -19.32 -2.77 7.38
N PHE A 144 -18.30 -2.79 6.51
CA PHE A 144 -18.05 -1.68 5.59
C PHE A 144 -18.22 -2.02 4.11
N HIS A 145 -18.43 -3.28 3.75
CA HIS A 145 -18.59 -3.69 2.36
C HIS A 145 -19.99 -4.29 2.11
N PRO A 146 -20.52 -4.24 0.86
CA PRO A 146 -21.84 -4.77 0.53
C PRO A 146 -21.85 -6.31 0.49
N GLU A 147 -23.02 -6.91 0.26
CA GLU A 147 -23.16 -8.35 -0.04
C GLU A 147 -22.30 -8.73 -1.25
N GLY A 148 -21.76 -9.96 -1.24
CA GLY A 148 -20.78 -10.44 -2.22
C GLY A 148 -19.32 -10.01 -1.90
N TRP A 149 -19.15 -9.16 -0.88
CA TRP A 149 -17.84 -8.69 -0.38
C TRP A 149 -17.70 -8.81 1.14
N LYS A 150 -18.57 -9.57 1.78
CA LYS A 150 -18.47 -9.87 3.22
C LYS A 150 -17.28 -10.78 3.49
N ASN A 151 -16.89 -10.90 4.74
CA ASN A 151 -15.75 -11.75 5.12
C ASN A 151 -15.85 -13.17 4.53
N ALA A 152 -17.01 -13.79 4.55
CA ALA A 152 -17.22 -15.11 3.96
C ALA A 152 -16.95 -15.14 2.44
N ASP A 153 -17.27 -14.07 1.72
CA ASP A 153 -17.10 -13.98 0.27
C ASP A 153 -15.63 -13.79 -0.14
N VAL A 154 -14.83 -13.12 0.71
CA VAL A 154 -13.41 -12.83 0.43
C VAL A 154 -12.45 -13.87 1.00
N GLN A 155 -12.91 -14.86 1.75
CA GLN A 155 -12.06 -15.90 2.37
C GLN A 155 -11.23 -16.68 1.35
N ALA A 156 -11.85 -17.10 0.24
CA ALA A 156 -11.14 -17.83 -0.81
C ALA A 156 -10.03 -16.97 -1.45
N ALA A 157 -10.29 -15.68 -1.67
CA ALA A 157 -9.32 -14.71 -2.15
C ALA A 157 -8.17 -14.50 -1.15
N THR A 158 -8.49 -14.37 0.13
CA THR A 158 -7.51 -14.27 1.23
C THR A 158 -6.58 -15.50 1.25
N GLN A 159 -7.13 -16.70 1.14
CA GLN A 159 -6.34 -17.93 1.12
C GLN A 159 -5.45 -18.04 -0.13
N ARG A 160 -5.93 -17.63 -1.31
CA ARG A 160 -5.12 -17.60 -2.53
C ARG A 160 -3.95 -16.63 -2.42
N LEU A 161 -4.21 -15.44 -1.88
CA LEU A 161 -3.17 -14.44 -1.62
C LEU A 161 -2.13 -14.98 -0.64
N TYR A 162 -2.55 -15.50 0.51
CA TYR A 162 -1.64 -16.04 1.53
C TYR A 162 -0.79 -17.20 1.02
N LYS A 163 -1.37 -18.09 0.24
CA LYS A 163 -0.64 -19.22 -0.37
C LYS A 163 0.48 -18.74 -1.30
N ARG A 164 0.29 -17.59 -1.94
CA ARG A 164 1.24 -17.07 -2.92
C ARG A 164 2.21 -16.05 -2.33
N GLN A 165 1.76 -15.32 -1.32
CA GLN A 165 2.47 -14.23 -0.67
C GLN A 165 2.15 -14.24 0.82
N ALA A 166 2.83 -15.12 1.56
CA ALA A 166 2.70 -15.21 3.01
C ALA A 166 3.38 -14.02 3.68
N SER A 167 2.85 -13.60 4.83
CA SER A 167 3.53 -12.63 5.70
C SER A 167 4.68 -13.27 6.46
N VAL A 168 5.66 -12.47 6.82
CA VAL A 168 6.75 -12.88 7.70
C VAL A 168 6.85 -11.94 8.90
N GLU A 169 7.04 -12.49 10.09
CA GLU A 169 7.40 -11.78 11.31
C GLU A 169 8.93 -11.80 11.50
N GLN A 170 9.54 -12.94 11.18
CA GLN A 170 10.99 -13.10 11.18
C GLN A 170 11.58 -12.65 9.83
N TYR A 171 12.06 -11.41 9.80
CA TYR A 171 12.52 -10.73 8.58
C TYR A 171 13.99 -10.99 8.23
N SER A 172 14.82 -11.36 9.25
CA SER A 172 16.27 -11.56 9.08
C SER A 172 16.60 -13.03 8.87
N MET A 173 17.42 -13.35 7.87
CA MET A 173 17.71 -14.73 7.48
C MET A 173 18.53 -15.51 8.50
N ASP A 174 19.18 -14.82 9.45
CA ASP A 174 19.90 -15.46 10.58
C ASP A 174 18.99 -15.79 11.78
N GLY A 175 17.69 -15.53 11.66
CA GLY A 175 16.71 -15.82 12.70
C GLY A 175 16.73 -14.86 13.89
N LYS A 176 17.42 -13.72 13.80
CA LYS A 176 17.48 -12.72 14.88
C LYS A 176 16.55 -11.54 14.62
N TYR A 177 16.03 -10.97 15.69
CA TYR A 177 15.38 -9.66 15.66
C TYR A 177 16.41 -8.58 16.00
N TYR A 178 16.48 -7.54 15.18
CA TYR A 178 17.42 -6.42 15.35
C TYR A 178 16.70 -5.18 15.90
N LEU A 179 17.46 -4.26 16.49
CA LEU A 179 17.00 -2.96 17.00
C LEU A 179 15.87 -3.06 18.02
N GLN A 180 15.95 -4.03 18.93
CA GLN A 180 14.84 -4.44 19.79
C GLN A 180 14.60 -3.56 21.03
N SER A 181 15.44 -2.55 21.32
CA SER A 181 15.23 -1.70 22.51
C SER A 181 13.87 -1.00 22.52
N GLY A 182 13.38 -0.58 21.33
CA GLY A 182 12.05 -0.02 21.17
C GLY A 182 10.93 -1.05 21.42
N TYR A 183 11.10 -2.27 20.92
CA TYR A 183 10.16 -3.38 21.16
C TYR A 183 10.07 -3.72 22.66
N GLU A 184 11.21 -3.86 23.34
CA GLU A 184 11.25 -4.20 24.76
C GLU A 184 10.60 -3.11 25.63
N ALA A 185 10.89 -1.83 25.32
CA ALA A 185 10.26 -0.71 26.00
C ALA A 185 8.75 -0.65 25.76
N ALA A 186 8.31 -0.84 24.53
CA ALA A 186 6.90 -0.85 24.17
C ALA A 186 6.16 -2.03 24.79
N ARG A 187 6.77 -3.22 24.82
CA ARG A 187 6.18 -4.41 25.44
C ARG A 187 5.98 -4.21 26.96
N LYS A 188 7.01 -3.70 27.66
CA LYS A 188 6.90 -3.32 29.08
C LYS A 188 5.77 -2.31 29.31
N TRP A 189 5.62 -1.36 28.39
CA TRP A 189 4.58 -0.35 28.49
C TRP A 189 3.20 -0.91 28.15
N ILE A 190 3.01 -1.39 26.93
CA ILE A 190 1.69 -1.72 26.39
C ILE A 190 1.18 -3.07 26.94
N VAL A 191 2.05 -4.08 27.08
CA VAL A 191 1.63 -5.39 27.64
C VAL A 191 1.64 -5.36 29.17
N ASP A 192 2.80 -5.06 29.77
CA ASP A 192 2.95 -5.26 31.23
C ASP A 192 2.26 -4.15 32.04
N SER A 193 2.22 -2.89 31.55
CA SER A 193 1.66 -1.75 32.29
C SER A 193 0.23 -1.41 31.88
N VAL A 194 -0.10 -1.40 30.56
CA VAL A 194 -1.46 -1.11 30.07
C VAL A 194 -2.33 -2.36 30.12
N GLY A 195 -1.79 -3.55 29.85
CA GLY A 195 -2.49 -4.83 29.94
C GLY A 195 -2.95 -5.41 28.61
N TYR A 196 -2.33 -5.02 27.48
CA TYR A 196 -2.66 -5.59 26.17
C TYR A 196 -2.14 -7.03 26.06
N SER A 197 -2.81 -7.84 25.26
CA SER A 197 -2.40 -9.20 24.95
C SER A 197 -1.27 -9.22 23.92
N ASP A 198 -0.19 -9.95 24.21
CA ASP A 198 0.92 -10.17 23.27
C ASP A 198 0.55 -11.32 22.32
N VAL A 199 0.48 -11.05 21.01
CA VAL A 199 -0.01 -12.00 20.00
C VAL A 199 0.85 -12.00 18.74
N VAL A 200 0.80 -13.08 17.97
CA VAL A 200 1.25 -13.10 16.57
C VAL A 200 0.13 -12.49 15.72
N ILE A 201 0.40 -11.31 15.15
CA ILE A 201 -0.64 -10.40 14.63
C ILE A 201 -1.52 -11.04 13.57
N ASN A 202 -0.94 -11.76 12.60
CA ASN A 202 -1.72 -12.36 11.51
C ASN A 202 -2.35 -13.71 11.87
N ASP A 203 -1.83 -14.40 12.92
CA ASP A 203 -2.49 -15.59 13.47
C ASP A 203 -3.74 -15.21 14.30
N ALA A 204 -3.78 -13.95 14.76
CA ALA A 204 -4.89 -13.37 15.52
C ALA A 204 -5.56 -12.22 14.73
N ALA A 205 -5.85 -12.42 13.44
CA ALA A 205 -6.36 -11.38 12.54
C ALA A 205 -7.63 -10.70 13.07
N ASP A 206 -8.55 -11.45 13.65
CA ASP A 206 -9.81 -10.94 14.20
C ASP A 206 -9.67 -10.30 15.59
N GLN A 207 -8.52 -10.47 16.25
CA GLN A 207 -8.25 -9.91 17.56
C GLN A 207 -7.50 -8.57 17.39
N LYS A 208 -8.24 -7.48 17.30
CA LYS A 208 -7.67 -6.11 17.21
C LYS A 208 -8.07 -5.23 18.40
N PHE A 209 -8.61 -5.82 19.46
CA PHE A 209 -8.94 -5.12 20.68
C PHE A 209 -7.88 -5.40 21.75
N GLN A 210 -7.15 -4.36 22.17
CA GLN A 210 -6.09 -4.43 23.17
C GLN A 210 -5.05 -5.52 22.88
N VAL A 211 -4.49 -5.50 21.67
CA VAL A 211 -3.45 -6.43 21.23
C VAL A 211 -2.16 -5.69 20.89
N PHE A 212 -1.06 -6.36 21.14
CA PHE A 212 0.31 -5.94 20.87
C PHE A 212 1.06 -7.09 20.20
N GLY A 213 2.02 -6.79 19.32
CA GLY A 213 2.89 -7.80 18.75
C GLY A 213 4.00 -7.22 17.91
N ARG A 214 4.80 -8.13 17.32
CA ARG A 214 5.76 -7.77 16.31
C ARG A 214 5.05 -7.47 14.99
N PRO A 215 5.59 -6.58 14.16
CA PRO A 215 5.01 -6.36 12.83
C PRO A 215 5.13 -7.61 11.96
N SER A 216 4.07 -7.88 11.19
CA SER A 216 4.12 -8.79 10.06
C SER A 216 4.44 -8.00 8.79
N TYR A 217 5.33 -8.53 7.97
CA TYR A 217 5.83 -7.85 6.78
C TYR A 217 5.56 -8.64 5.50
N ASP A 218 5.45 -7.93 4.41
CA ASP A 218 5.48 -8.44 3.04
C ASP A 218 6.94 -8.53 2.55
N TYR A 219 7.69 -9.42 3.18
CA TYR A 219 9.09 -9.67 2.85
C TYR A 219 9.33 -11.14 2.51
N ALA A 220 10.39 -11.39 1.77
CA ALA A 220 10.86 -12.73 1.45
C ALA A 220 12.39 -12.75 1.41
N ASN A 221 13.02 -13.71 2.09
CA ASN A 221 14.46 -13.89 2.08
C ASN A 221 15.26 -12.62 2.46
N GLY A 222 14.81 -11.87 3.46
CA GLY A 222 15.44 -10.62 3.92
C GLY A 222 15.33 -9.45 2.94
N GLN A 223 14.45 -9.53 1.96
CA GLN A 223 14.18 -8.51 0.95
C GLN A 223 12.70 -8.15 0.93
N ARG A 224 12.36 -7.01 0.29
CA ARG A 224 10.97 -6.65 0.02
C ARG A 224 10.31 -7.69 -0.88
N GLY A 225 9.14 -8.15 -0.49
CA GLY A 225 8.28 -9.03 -1.26
C GLY A 225 7.26 -8.28 -2.11
N GLY A 226 6.09 -8.87 -2.27
CA GLY A 226 4.96 -8.26 -2.94
C GLY A 226 4.61 -8.86 -4.29
N PRO A 227 3.53 -8.38 -4.93
CA PRO A 227 3.08 -8.92 -6.21
C PRO A 227 4.10 -8.82 -7.33
N THR A 228 5.04 -7.86 -7.27
CA THR A 228 6.13 -7.75 -8.25
C THR A 228 7.05 -8.98 -8.23
N THR A 229 7.31 -9.55 -7.05
CA THR A 229 8.21 -10.71 -6.90
C THR A 229 7.48 -12.05 -7.01
N THR A 230 6.15 -12.05 -7.01
CA THR A 230 5.31 -13.24 -7.03
C THR A 230 4.42 -13.28 -8.29
N TYR A 231 3.32 -12.55 -8.33
CA TYR A 231 2.33 -12.55 -9.40
C TYR A 231 2.92 -12.09 -10.75
N LEU A 232 3.68 -11.00 -10.74
CA LEU A 232 4.26 -10.47 -11.98
C LEU A 232 5.22 -11.47 -12.62
N GLN A 233 6.00 -12.23 -11.81
CA GLN A 233 6.94 -13.21 -12.35
C GLN A 233 6.22 -14.34 -13.10
N THR A 234 5.06 -14.78 -12.61
CA THR A 234 4.27 -15.78 -13.32
C THR A 234 3.55 -15.20 -14.54
N ALA A 235 3.06 -13.96 -14.45
CA ALA A 235 2.46 -13.28 -15.59
C ALA A 235 3.47 -13.13 -16.75
N LEU A 236 4.68 -12.67 -16.45
CA LEU A 236 5.76 -12.50 -17.44
C LEU A 236 6.19 -13.81 -18.13
N SER A 237 5.89 -14.97 -17.57
CA SER A 237 6.18 -16.27 -18.18
C SER A 237 5.12 -16.73 -19.20
N ARG A 238 4.04 -15.95 -19.43
CA ARG A 238 2.95 -16.32 -20.33
C ARG A 238 3.02 -15.53 -21.64
N ASP A 239 2.76 -16.19 -22.76
CA ASP A 239 2.77 -15.57 -24.09
C ASP A 239 1.59 -14.59 -24.32
N ASN A 240 0.52 -14.71 -23.52
CA ASN A 240 -0.66 -13.85 -23.60
C ASN A 240 -0.63 -12.67 -22.63
N PHE A 241 0.52 -12.39 -22.01
CA PHE A 241 0.72 -11.24 -21.12
C PHE A 241 1.80 -10.30 -21.66
N HIS A 242 1.54 -8.99 -21.54
CA HIS A 242 2.53 -7.96 -21.87
C HIS A 242 2.53 -6.85 -20.82
N LEU A 243 3.70 -6.49 -20.31
CA LEU A 243 3.92 -5.31 -19.45
C LEU A 243 4.62 -4.23 -20.26
N GLN A 244 4.05 -3.03 -20.26
CA GLN A 244 4.69 -1.85 -20.82
C GLN A 244 4.82 -0.75 -19.77
N THR A 245 6.04 -0.30 -19.50
CA THR A 245 6.37 0.81 -18.61
C THR A 245 6.63 2.11 -19.36
N GLY A 246 6.54 3.26 -18.68
CA GLY A 246 6.73 4.58 -19.28
C GLY A 246 5.55 5.00 -20.17
N VAL A 247 4.37 4.44 -19.93
CA VAL A 247 3.15 4.74 -20.73
C VAL A 247 2.09 5.36 -19.85
N ARG A 248 1.87 6.65 -20.04
CA ARG A 248 0.83 7.39 -19.31
C ARG A 248 -0.51 7.31 -20.03
N VAL A 249 -1.43 6.51 -19.47
CA VAL A 249 -2.82 6.52 -19.90
C VAL A 249 -3.48 7.83 -19.49
N GLN A 250 -4.14 8.49 -20.45
CA GLN A 250 -4.82 9.76 -20.23
C GLN A 250 -6.30 9.56 -19.89
N ARG A 251 -6.95 8.65 -20.61
CA ARG A 251 -8.39 8.34 -20.45
C ARG A 251 -8.75 6.99 -21.06
N VAL A 252 -9.93 6.51 -20.73
CA VAL A 252 -10.56 5.39 -21.44
C VAL A 252 -11.18 5.90 -22.74
N ALA A 253 -10.88 5.25 -23.84
CA ALA A 253 -11.59 5.44 -25.10
C ALA A 253 -12.91 4.67 -25.03
N ARG A 254 -14.06 5.33 -25.28
CA ARG A 254 -15.39 4.71 -25.18
C ARG A 254 -16.39 5.23 -26.19
N THR A 255 -17.40 4.43 -26.48
CA THR A 255 -18.59 4.82 -27.22
C THR A 255 -19.81 4.55 -26.33
N GLY A 256 -20.45 5.61 -25.89
CA GLY A 256 -21.52 5.50 -24.88
C GLY A 256 -20.96 4.87 -23.58
N ALA A 257 -21.59 3.80 -23.13
CA ALA A 257 -21.20 3.07 -21.91
C ALA A 257 -20.05 2.07 -22.10
N LYS A 258 -19.70 1.73 -23.37
CA LYS A 258 -18.72 0.68 -23.70
C LYS A 258 -17.34 1.28 -23.96
N ALA A 259 -16.32 0.79 -23.23
CA ALA A 259 -14.92 1.06 -23.53
C ALA A 259 -14.51 0.32 -24.82
N THR A 260 -13.77 1.01 -25.68
CA THR A 260 -13.19 0.48 -26.93
C THR A 260 -11.67 0.40 -26.86
N GLY A 261 -11.07 0.91 -25.79
CA GLY A 261 -9.63 0.92 -25.56
C GLY A 261 -9.22 1.94 -24.51
N VAL A 262 -7.95 2.31 -24.53
CA VAL A 262 -7.41 3.42 -23.74
C VAL A 262 -6.62 4.37 -24.62
N VAL A 263 -6.61 5.65 -24.26
CA VAL A 263 -5.77 6.67 -24.91
C VAL A 263 -4.57 6.94 -24.01
N ALA A 264 -3.39 6.78 -24.54
CA ALA A 264 -2.14 6.99 -23.84
C ALA A 264 -1.22 7.96 -24.58
N THR A 265 -0.31 8.60 -23.87
CA THR A 265 0.79 9.37 -24.47
C THR A 265 2.00 8.47 -24.60
N ILE A 266 2.49 8.31 -25.83
CA ILE A 266 3.68 7.55 -26.19
C ILE A 266 4.54 8.43 -27.06
N ASP A 267 5.78 8.66 -26.67
CA ASP A 267 6.72 9.54 -27.39
C ASP A 267 6.14 10.92 -27.72
N GLY A 268 5.35 11.49 -26.78
CA GLY A 268 4.72 12.80 -26.90
C GLY A 268 3.47 12.85 -27.81
N SER A 269 3.01 11.70 -28.33
CA SER A 269 1.82 11.60 -29.19
C SER A 269 0.70 10.83 -28.50
N GLU A 270 -0.56 11.25 -28.71
CA GLU A 270 -1.73 10.45 -28.30
C GLU A 270 -1.87 9.23 -29.21
N VAL A 271 -1.95 8.05 -28.59
CA VAL A 271 -2.17 6.75 -29.25
C VAL A 271 -3.34 6.06 -28.59
N THR A 272 -4.28 5.56 -29.40
CA THR A 272 -5.37 4.71 -28.89
C THR A 272 -4.95 3.24 -29.00
N ILE A 273 -4.99 2.53 -27.88
CA ILE A 273 -4.71 1.11 -27.76
C ILE A 273 -6.05 0.38 -27.69
N PRO A 274 -6.38 -0.46 -28.70
CA PRO A 274 -7.72 -1.01 -28.82
C PRO A 274 -7.98 -2.21 -27.92
N LEU A 275 -9.26 -2.38 -27.54
CA LEU A 275 -9.80 -3.61 -26.97
C LEU A 275 -10.39 -4.51 -28.06
N SER A 276 -10.37 -5.82 -27.81
CA SER A 276 -11.23 -6.76 -28.55
C SER A 276 -12.72 -6.52 -28.22
N ASP A 277 -13.62 -7.05 -29.00
CA ASP A 277 -15.07 -6.80 -28.88
C ASP A 277 -15.64 -7.13 -27.48
N CYS A 278 -15.11 -8.16 -26.83
CA CYS A 278 -15.47 -8.56 -25.46
C CYS A 278 -14.43 -8.11 -24.42
N GLY A 279 -13.54 -7.20 -24.81
CA GLY A 279 -12.45 -6.75 -23.95
C GLY A 279 -12.90 -5.82 -22.83
N ARG A 280 -12.06 -5.67 -21.81
CA ARG A 280 -12.31 -4.88 -20.60
C ARG A 280 -11.15 -3.95 -20.29
N VAL A 281 -11.46 -2.78 -19.73
CA VAL A 281 -10.47 -1.91 -19.09
C VAL A 281 -10.59 -2.07 -17.58
N VAL A 282 -9.44 -2.28 -16.91
CA VAL A 282 -9.35 -2.28 -15.44
C VAL A 282 -8.44 -1.14 -15.01
N LEU A 283 -9.00 -0.14 -14.33
CA LEU A 283 -8.24 0.96 -13.76
C LEU A 283 -7.69 0.54 -12.40
N SER A 284 -6.38 0.62 -12.26
CA SER A 284 -5.61 0.26 -11.05
C SER A 284 -4.56 1.33 -10.72
N GLY A 285 -4.88 2.60 -11.01
CA GLY A 285 -4.01 3.76 -10.79
C GLY A 285 -3.93 4.22 -9.33
N GLY A 286 -4.65 3.56 -8.42
CA GLY A 286 -4.73 3.92 -7.01
C GLY A 286 -5.81 4.95 -6.71
N ALA A 287 -6.07 5.19 -5.41
CA ALA A 287 -7.24 5.93 -4.94
C ALA A 287 -7.32 7.41 -5.39
N VAL A 288 -6.25 7.98 -5.92
CA VAL A 288 -6.25 9.35 -6.45
C VAL A 288 -6.32 9.38 -7.97
N GLN A 289 -5.57 8.51 -8.66
CA GLN A 289 -5.48 8.54 -10.12
C GLN A 289 -6.63 7.80 -10.82
N SER A 290 -7.16 6.71 -10.26
CA SER A 290 -8.28 5.99 -10.88
C SER A 290 -9.54 6.85 -10.99
N PRO A 291 -9.96 7.63 -9.98
CA PRO A 291 -11.01 8.63 -10.16
C PRO A 291 -10.68 9.71 -11.19
N GLN A 292 -9.44 10.20 -11.25
CA GLN A 292 -9.02 11.17 -12.28
C GLN A 292 -9.19 10.60 -13.70
N LEU A 293 -8.77 9.34 -13.91
CA LEU A 293 -8.93 8.66 -15.20
C LEU A 293 -10.41 8.52 -15.59
N LEU A 294 -11.30 8.24 -14.63
CA LEU A 294 -12.74 8.22 -14.87
C LEU A 294 -13.28 9.61 -15.24
N MET A 295 -12.91 10.65 -14.47
CA MET A 295 -13.30 12.03 -14.77
C MET A 295 -12.82 12.46 -16.16
N TYR A 296 -11.59 12.14 -16.52
CA TYR A 296 -11.01 12.42 -17.84
C TYR A 296 -11.65 11.60 -18.99
N SER A 297 -12.35 10.53 -18.63
CA SER A 297 -13.15 9.71 -19.54
C SER A 297 -14.61 10.15 -19.62
N GLY A 298 -14.96 11.31 -19.02
CA GLY A 298 -16.32 11.83 -18.98
C GLY A 298 -17.25 11.03 -18.04
N ILE A 299 -16.70 10.46 -16.96
CA ILE A 299 -17.44 9.70 -15.94
C ILE A 299 -17.19 10.36 -14.57
N GLY A 300 -18.22 10.98 -13.99
CA GLY A 300 -18.08 11.71 -12.73
C GLY A 300 -19.30 12.55 -12.41
N ASP A 301 -19.19 13.48 -11.48
CA ASP A 301 -20.24 14.47 -11.20
C ASP A 301 -20.25 15.58 -12.26
N GLU A 302 -21.43 16.14 -12.51
CA GLU A 302 -21.67 17.13 -13.56
C GLU A 302 -20.81 18.40 -13.40
N GLU A 303 -20.56 18.86 -12.18
CA GLU A 303 -19.75 20.04 -11.89
C GLU A 303 -18.31 19.83 -12.34
N THR A 304 -17.71 18.71 -11.93
CA THR A 304 -16.34 18.35 -12.33
C THR A 304 -16.22 18.16 -13.85
N LEU A 305 -17.19 17.47 -14.48
CA LEU A 305 -17.17 17.25 -15.93
C LEU A 305 -17.33 18.56 -16.72
N THR A 306 -18.20 19.46 -16.25
CA THR A 306 -18.37 20.79 -16.85
C THR A 306 -17.08 21.61 -16.79
N ARG A 307 -16.38 21.57 -15.64
CA ARG A 307 -15.10 22.24 -15.46
C ARG A 307 -14.01 21.66 -16.39
N LEU A 308 -13.95 20.34 -16.55
CA LEU A 308 -13.03 19.66 -17.46
C LEU A 308 -13.30 20.00 -18.94
N ALA A 309 -14.57 20.09 -19.32
CA ALA A 309 -14.97 20.50 -20.67
C ALA A 309 -14.60 21.97 -20.96
N ALA A 310 -14.85 22.88 -19.99
CA ALA A 310 -14.45 24.28 -20.09
C ALA A 310 -12.92 24.44 -20.19
N GLY A 311 -12.15 23.54 -19.56
CA GLY A 311 -10.70 23.49 -19.64
C GLY A 311 -10.14 22.78 -20.88
N GLY A 312 -11.02 22.25 -21.76
CA GLY A 312 -10.63 21.57 -23.00
C GLY A 312 -10.05 20.15 -22.81
N ILE A 313 -10.20 19.58 -21.61
CA ILE A 313 -9.79 18.19 -21.31
C ILE A 313 -10.81 17.20 -21.91
N LEU A 314 -12.11 17.45 -21.69
CA LEU A 314 -13.18 16.69 -22.33
C LEU A 314 -13.52 17.35 -23.68
N LYS A 315 -13.53 16.53 -24.73
CA LYS A 315 -13.86 16.98 -26.09
C LYS A 315 -15.32 16.71 -26.43
N GLU A 316 -15.91 15.71 -25.77
CA GLU A 316 -17.31 15.30 -25.93
C GLU A 316 -18.23 16.16 -25.08
N GLY A 317 -19.45 16.46 -25.60
CA GLY A 317 -20.46 17.23 -24.89
C GLY A 317 -21.18 16.43 -23.79
N PRO A 318 -22.06 17.12 -23.00
CA PRO A 318 -22.75 16.51 -21.87
C PRO A 318 -23.58 15.27 -22.20
N GLU A 319 -24.04 15.13 -23.43
CA GLU A 319 -24.79 13.97 -23.89
C GLU A 319 -23.98 12.66 -23.92
N ALA A 320 -22.65 12.76 -23.93
CA ALA A 320 -21.75 11.63 -23.88
C ALA A 320 -21.26 11.32 -22.47
N TRP A 321 -21.59 12.16 -21.47
CA TRP A 321 -21.11 11.96 -20.10
C TRP A 321 -21.91 10.89 -19.36
N ILE A 322 -21.24 10.24 -18.40
CA ILE A 322 -21.87 9.30 -17.47
C ILE A 322 -21.84 9.94 -16.09
N ASN A 323 -23.04 10.29 -15.58
CA ASN A 323 -23.17 10.85 -14.25
C ASN A 323 -22.96 9.74 -13.19
N ASN A 324 -21.83 9.82 -12.49
CA ASN A 324 -21.51 8.98 -11.35
C ASN A 324 -20.88 9.85 -10.25
N THR A 325 -21.72 10.39 -9.36
CA THR A 325 -21.31 11.34 -8.30
C THR A 325 -20.41 10.71 -7.23
N ALA A 326 -20.31 9.38 -7.20
CA ALA A 326 -19.47 8.66 -6.28
C ALA A 326 -17.99 8.55 -6.74
N VAL A 327 -17.69 8.93 -7.99
CA VAL A 327 -16.31 9.02 -8.48
C VAL A 327 -15.56 10.11 -7.70
N GLY A 328 -14.47 9.72 -7.06
CA GLY A 328 -13.66 10.59 -6.21
C GLY A 328 -14.27 10.91 -4.84
N ALA A 329 -15.49 10.47 -4.55
CA ALA A 329 -16.13 10.71 -3.26
C ALA A 329 -15.55 9.83 -2.16
N ARG A 330 -15.71 10.26 -0.90
CA ARG A 330 -15.34 9.49 0.29
C ARG A 330 -13.84 9.08 0.36
N LEU A 331 -12.95 9.88 -0.22
CA LEU A 331 -11.51 9.65 -0.11
C LEU A 331 -11.11 9.62 1.37
N PHE A 332 -10.39 8.57 1.73
CA PHE A 332 -9.92 8.34 3.09
C PHE A 332 -8.40 8.19 3.14
N ASP A 333 -7.80 8.69 4.21
CA ASP A 333 -6.46 8.38 4.70
C ASP A 333 -6.47 8.37 6.23
N ASN A 334 -5.51 7.71 6.84
CA ASN A 334 -5.39 7.67 8.29
C ASN A 334 -4.78 8.98 8.81
N PRO A 335 -5.44 9.72 9.73
CA PRO A 335 -4.84 10.86 10.40
C PRO A 335 -3.70 10.40 11.31
N ASN A 336 -2.49 10.90 11.07
CA ASN A 336 -1.26 10.42 11.68
C ASN A 336 -0.67 11.40 12.69
N THR A 337 -0.15 10.87 13.80
CA THR A 337 0.54 11.64 14.83
C THR A 337 1.80 10.91 15.27
N PHE A 338 2.94 11.63 15.30
CA PHE A 338 4.20 11.17 15.86
C PHE A 338 4.37 11.72 17.26
N ILE A 339 4.68 10.85 18.20
CA ILE A 339 5.06 11.20 19.58
C ILE A 339 6.44 10.63 19.83
N GLU A 340 7.36 11.54 20.12
CA GLU A 340 8.75 11.21 20.35
C GLU A 340 8.95 10.82 21.80
N ILE A 341 9.59 9.69 22.05
CA ILE A 341 9.80 9.15 23.39
C ILE A 341 11.28 8.92 23.62
N GLN A 342 11.78 9.43 24.74
CA GLN A 342 13.15 9.21 25.21
C GLN A 342 13.18 8.25 26.40
N GLY A 343 14.25 7.45 26.50
CA GLY A 343 14.47 6.56 27.64
C GLY A 343 15.91 6.10 27.76
N PRO A 344 16.42 5.85 28.99
CA PRO A 344 17.83 5.49 29.20
C PRO A 344 18.23 4.15 28.59
N ALA A 345 17.27 3.22 28.48
CA ALA A 345 17.45 1.87 27.91
C ALA A 345 17.26 1.82 26.39
N LEU A 346 16.80 2.91 25.79
CA LEU A 346 16.60 2.99 24.33
C LEU A 346 17.93 3.15 23.61
N SER A 347 17.99 2.56 22.41
CA SER A 347 19.08 2.71 21.45
C SER A 347 18.48 2.99 20.08
N SER A 348 18.67 4.18 19.59
CA SER A 348 18.15 4.61 18.29
C SER A 348 19.03 4.10 17.16
N TYR A 349 18.42 3.81 16.02
CA TYR A 349 19.12 3.42 14.82
C TYR A 349 18.51 4.10 13.59
N THR A 350 19.34 4.79 12.83
CA THR A 350 18.95 5.42 11.57
C THR A 350 19.66 4.73 10.41
N HIS A 351 18.89 4.20 9.48
CA HIS A 351 19.43 3.60 8.26
C HIS A 351 20.06 4.67 7.36
N SER A 352 21.32 4.48 7.01
CA SER A 352 22.01 5.32 6.04
C SER A 352 21.82 4.81 4.62
N TYR A 353 21.43 5.70 3.70
CA TYR A 353 21.35 5.34 2.28
C TYR A 353 22.74 5.11 1.67
N ALA A 354 23.64 6.07 1.87
CA ALA A 354 24.93 6.09 1.17
C ALA A 354 26.03 5.30 1.88
N SER A 355 26.00 5.25 3.23
CA SER A 355 27.12 4.75 4.04
C SER A 355 26.61 4.01 5.28
N PRO A 356 26.10 2.78 5.12
CA PRO A 356 25.76 1.94 6.26
C PRO A 356 26.99 1.65 7.13
N PRO A 357 26.82 1.30 8.42
CA PRO A 357 27.91 0.70 9.18
C PRO A 357 28.45 -0.53 8.45
N VAL A 358 29.76 -0.67 8.35
CA VAL A 358 30.42 -1.74 7.58
C VAL A 358 29.94 -3.14 8.00
N SER A 359 29.74 -3.35 9.31
CA SER A 359 29.22 -4.62 9.82
C SER A 359 27.81 -4.93 9.32
N ASP A 360 26.95 -3.92 9.22
CA ASP A 360 25.56 -4.07 8.82
C ASP A 360 25.44 -4.26 7.30
N GLU A 361 26.27 -3.54 6.55
CA GLU A 361 26.44 -3.72 5.11
C GLU A 361 26.84 -5.16 4.77
N GLN A 362 27.92 -5.65 5.38
CA GLN A 362 28.40 -7.01 5.15
C GLN A 362 27.34 -8.05 5.55
N LEU A 363 26.72 -7.89 6.71
CA LEU A 363 25.68 -8.80 7.20
C LEU A 363 24.49 -8.87 6.23
N TYR A 364 24.11 -7.73 5.65
CA TYR A 364 23.03 -7.70 4.66
C TYR A 364 23.46 -8.29 3.30
N LEU A 365 24.60 -7.88 2.78
CA LEU A 365 25.08 -8.34 1.47
C LEU A 365 25.35 -9.84 1.44
N GLU A 366 25.97 -10.39 2.50
CA GLU A 366 26.36 -11.80 2.54
C GLU A 366 25.23 -12.72 3.03
N HIS A 367 24.39 -12.25 3.96
CA HIS A 367 23.45 -13.10 4.67
C HIS A 367 21.98 -12.63 4.63
N ARG A 368 21.66 -11.52 3.97
CA ARG A 368 20.30 -10.92 3.99
C ARG A 368 19.74 -10.76 5.41
N SER A 369 20.61 -10.37 6.33
CA SER A 369 20.35 -10.28 7.76
C SER A 369 20.72 -8.91 8.30
N GLY A 370 20.37 -8.64 9.56
CA GLY A 370 20.74 -7.39 10.22
C GLY A 370 19.71 -6.28 10.08
N PRO A 371 20.09 -5.05 10.47
CA PRO A 371 19.19 -3.90 10.46
C PRO A 371 18.58 -3.58 9.11
N TYR A 372 19.27 -3.85 8.01
CA TYR A 372 18.79 -3.55 6.65
C TYR A 372 17.76 -4.55 6.11
N SER A 373 17.54 -5.68 6.81
CA SER A 373 16.52 -6.66 6.43
C SER A 373 15.09 -6.30 6.86
N PHE A 374 14.87 -5.16 7.53
CA PHE A 374 13.53 -4.64 7.86
C PHE A 374 13.47 -3.11 7.85
N ALA A 375 12.25 -2.57 7.83
CA ALA A 375 12.04 -1.14 7.60
C ALA A 375 12.36 -0.25 8.81
N SER A 376 12.15 -0.65 10.01
CA SER A 376 12.45 0.00 11.29
C SER A 376 11.34 -0.11 12.34
N GLN A 377 10.14 -0.47 11.94
CA GLN A 377 9.03 -0.68 12.89
C GLN A 377 9.32 -1.94 13.72
N THR A 378 9.35 -1.81 15.04
CA THR A 378 9.72 -2.89 15.97
C THR A 378 8.52 -3.53 16.64
N SER A 379 7.41 -2.79 16.79
CA SER A 379 6.16 -3.28 17.35
C SER A 379 4.95 -2.53 16.82
N VAL A 380 3.80 -3.18 16.93
CA VAL A 380 2.48 -2.65 16.56
C VAL A 380 1.45 -3.04 17.60
N PHE A 381 0.41 -2.23 17.77
CA PHE A 381 -0.68 -2.53 18.69
C PHE A 381 -1.96 -1.82 18.28
N TRP A 382 -3.11 -2.40 18.63
CA TRP A 382 -4.44 -1.89 18.30
C TRP A 382 -5.39 -1.92 19.47
N THR A 383 -6.36 -1.03 19.44
CA THR A 383 -7.60 -1.14 20.20
C THR A 383 -8.76 -0.49 19.44
N TYR A 384 -9.95 -0.62 20.00
CA TYR A 384 -11.15 0.08 19.56
C TYR A 384 -11.65 1.01 20.66
N ILE A 385 -12.10 2.20 20.29
CA ILE A 385 -12.84 3.11 21.15
C ILE A 385 -14.34 2.86 20.91
N ASN A 386 -15.00 2.32 21.91
CA ASN A 386 -16.43 1.99 21.84
C ASN A 386 -17.29 3.22 22.14
N HIS A 387 -18.45 3.31 21.47
CA HIS A 387 -19.41 4.39 21.64
C HIS A 387 -20.66 3.92 22.37
N THR A 388 -21.22 4.80 23.21
CA THR A 388 -22.43 4.51 24.00
C THR A 388 -23.70 4.56 23.17
N ASP A 389 -23.66 5.16 21.98
CA ASP A 389 -24.78 5.27 21.04
C ASP A 389 -24.96 4.03 20.14
N GLY A 390 -24.09 3.03 20.30
CA GLY A 390 -24.12 1.79 19.51
C GLY A 390 -23.57 1.94 18.09
N SER A 391 -22.94 3.07 17.74
CA SER A 391 -22.25 3.24 16.46
C SER A 391 -21.01 2.33 16.38
N ILE A 392 -20.52 2.09 15.16
CA ILE A 392 -19.33 1.28 14.91
C ILE A 392 -18.14 1.88 15.70
N PRO A 393 -17.39 1.07 16.45
CA PRO A 393 -16.24 1.54 17.20
C PRO A 393 -15.16 2.14 16.31
N THR A 394 -14.46 3.15 16.81
CA THR A 394 -13.28 3.73 16.12
C THR A 394 -12.06 2.85 16.40
N GLY A 395 -11.47 2.33 15.34
CA GLY A 395 -10.20 1.62 15.41
C GLY A 395 -9.03 2.61 15.53
N VAL A 396 -8.05 2.28 16.36
CA VAL A 396 -6.81 3.04 16.52
C VAL A 396 -5.61 2.10 16.55
N GLN A 397 -4.52 2.54 15.93
CA GLN A 397 -3.27 1.78 15.83
C GLN A 397 -2.10 2.60 16.37
N GLY A 398 -1.20 1.92 17.10
CA GLY A 398 0.12 2.43 17.47
C GLY A 398 1.22 1.58 16.84
N THR A 399 2.31 2.24 16.44
CA THR A 399 3.51 1.59 15.89
C THR A 399 4.73 2.20 16.52
N ILE A 400 5.76 1.41 16.85
CA ILE A 400 7.03 1.91 17.37
C ILE A 400 8.11 1.80 16.30
N ASP A 401 8.73 2.92 15.98
CA ASP A 401 9.91 2.99 15.11
C ASP A 401 11.20 2.92 15.93
N SER A 402 12.28 2.38 15.38
CA SER A 402 13.57 2.19 16.04
C SER A 402 14.39 3.47 16.21
N ALA A 403 13.89 4.63 15.80
CA ALA A 403 14.53 5.93 15.95
C ALA A 403 13.51 7.03 16.21
N GLY A 404 13.94 8.14 16.80
CA GLY A 404 13.18 9.38 16.83
C GLY A 404 13.09 10.04 15.45
N TYR A 405 12.14 10.96 15.29
CA TYR A 405 11.86 11.67 14.05
C TYR A 405 12.23 13.14 14.15
N SER A 406 12.70 13.74 13.03
CA SER A 406 13.02 15.16 12.89
C SER A 406 13.98 15.67 13.99
N ASP A 407 13.58 16.68 14.77
CA ASP A 407 14.38 17.32 15.81
C ASP A 407 14.75 16.40 16.98
N TRP A 408 14.04 15.27 17.12
CA TRP A 408 14.21 14.30 18.20
C TRP A 408 14.99 13.04 17.78
N ASN A 409 15.64 13.07 16.63
CA ASN A 409 16.46 11.95 16.16
C ASN A 409 17.78 11.85 16.93
N GLY A 410 17.70 11.42 18.19
CA GLY A 410 18.83 11.27 19.11
C GLY A 410 19.11 9.81 19.45
N ASN A 411 20.21 9.56 20.17
CA ASN A 411 20.70 8.20 20.45
C ASN A 411 19.80 7.35 21.38
N LYS A 412 18.83 7.96 22.07
CA LYS A 412 17.97 7.29 23.07
C LYS A 412 16.51 7.63 22.86
N THR A 413 16.11 7.76 21.62
CA THR A 413 14.76 8.13 21.22
C THR A 413 14.13 7.10 20.29
N ILE A 414 12.83 6.96 20.38
CA ILE A 414 11.98 6.19 19.47
C ILE A 414 10.77 7.03 19.11
N THR A 415 10.13 6.74 18.00
CA THR A 415 8.87 7.36 17.62
C THR A 415 7.71 6.41 17.89
N LEU A 416 6.72 6.86 18.65
CA LEU A 416 5.40 6.30 18.68
C LEU A 416 4.58 6.97 17.57
N ASN A 417 4.18 6.19 16.58
CA ASN A 417 3.32 6.61 15.49
C ASN A 417 1.89 6.13 15.79
N VAL A 418 0.94 7.06 15.93
CA VAL A 418 -0.48 6.79 16.23
C VAL A 418 -1.34 7.27 15.09
N TYR A 419 -2.30 6.47 14.68
CA TYR A 419 -3.34 6.89 13.74
C TYR A 419 -4.68 6.20 13.98
N GLY A 420 -5.77 6.93 13.68
CA GLY A 420 -7.10 6.37 13.59
C GLY A 420 -7.23 5.49 12.33
N THR A 421 -8.01 4.42 12.42
CA THR A 421 -8.13 3.43 11.35
C THR A 421 -9.57 3.29 10.85
N SER A 422 -10.25 2.17 11.09
CA SER A 422 -11.65 2.00 10.71
C SER A 422 -12.61 2.78 11.61
N GLY A 423 -13.82 3.02 11.15
CA GLY A 423 -14.88 3.68 11.94
C GLY A 423 -14.77 5.19 12.10
N LEU A 424 -13.74 5.83 11.51
CA LEU A 424 -13.64 7.29 11.43
C LEU A 424 -14.76 7.86 10.56
N LEU A 425 -15.21 9.08 10.90
CA LEU A 425 -16.30 9.79 10.22
C LEU A 425 -15.81 10.81 9.20
N SER A 426 -14.56 11.26 9.32
CA SER A 426 -13.97 12.24 8.40
C SER A 426 -13.64 11.58 7.07
N GLU A 427 -14.15 12.16 6.00
CA GLU A 427 -13.94 11.73 4.62
C GLU A 427 -13.75 12.94 3.72
N GLY A 428 -12.82 12.87 2.78
CA GLY A 428 -12.61 13.89 1.77
C GLY A 428 -13.11 13.49 0.39
N ARG A 429 -12.57 14.15 -0.61
CA ARG A 429 -12.80 13.85 -2.03
C ARG A 429 -11.48 13.91 -2.80
N VAL A 430 -11.42 13.24 -3.93
CA VAL A 430 -10.44 13.54 -4.98
C VAL A 430 -10.92 14.80 -5.70
N VAL A 431 -10.10 15.83 -5.68
CA VAL A 431 -10.34 17.10 -6.35
C VAL A 431 -9.27 17.36 -7.40
N LEU A 432 -9.60 18.15 -8.41
CA LEU A 432 -8.66 18.59 -9.43
C LEU A 432 -8.24 20.04 -9.14
N ASP A 433 -6.95 20.33 -9.17
CA ASP A 433 -6.46 21.70 -9.03
C ASP A 433 -6.70 22.56 -10.30
N ASP A 434 -6.13 23.77 -10.36
CA ASP A 434 -6.29 24.66 -11.53
C ASP A 434 -5.57 24.14 -12.79
N LYS A 435 -4.68 23.16 -12.64
CA LYS A 435 -4.00 22.46 -13.75
C LYS A 435 -4.65 21.11 -14.04
N PHE A 436 -5.80 20.84 -13.42
CA PHE A 436 -6.52 19.57 -13.47
C PHE A 436 -5.76 18.37 -12.89
N ILE A 437 -4.71 18.58 -12.06
CA ILE A 437 -3.98 17.52 -11.37
C ILE A 437 -4.81 17.08 -10.16
N ALA A 438 -5.02 15.77 -10.02
CA ALA A 438 -5.78 15.20 -8.92
C ALA A 438 -5.02 15.21 -7.59
N GLY A 439 -5.74 15.44 -6.53
CA GLY A 439 -5.25 15.39 -5.15
C GLY A 439 -6.39 15.26 -4.15
N PRO A 440 -6.09 15.13 -2.86
CA PRO A 440 -7.08 15.14 -1.81
C PRO A 440 -7.66 16.55 -1.60
N SER A 441 -8.92 16.63 -1.20
CA SER A 441 -9.51 17.86 -0.67
C SER A 441 -8.95 18.18 0.73
N ASP A 442 -9.12 19.43 1.18
CA ASP A 442 -8.56 19.89 2.46
C ASP A 442 -9.20 19.25 3.70
N ASN A 443 -10.38 18.62 3.55
CA ASN A 443 -11.20 18.11 4.64
C ASN A 443 -11.07 16.59 4.89
N VAL A 444 -9.99 15.96 4.49
CA VAL A 444 -9.79 14.50 4.69
C VAL A 444 -9.68 14.14 6.17
N TYR A 445 -9.08 15.01 7.00
CA TYR A 445 -8.79 14.73 8.40
C TYR A 445 -9.60 15.61 9.34
N TYR A 446 -10.11 15.02 10.43
CA TYR A 446 -10.79 15.72 11.54
C TYR A 446 -11.87 16.72 11.09
N SER A 447 -12.63 16.36 10.06
CA SER A 447 -13.69 17.19 9.48
C SER A 447 -15.08 16.82 9.98
N ASP A 448 -15.20 15.80 10.80
CA ASP A 448 -16.48 15.38 11.38
C ASP A 448 -17.04 16.44 12.34
N LYS A 449 -18.37 16.66 12.28
CA LYS A 449 -19.04 17.78 12.96
C LYS A 449 -18.90 17.78 14.48
N ASN A 450 -18.70 16.62 15.07
CA ASN A 450 -18.68 16.43 16.53
C ASN A 450 -17.26 16.26 17.09
N ASN A 451 -16.22 16.36 16.26
CA ASN A 451 -14.82 16.09 16.59
C ASN A 451 -14.58 14.67 17.18
N ARG A 452 -15.45 13.70 16.86
CA ARG A 452 -15.38 12.33 17.40
C ARG A 452 -14.08 11.66 17.04
N ASP A 453 -13.62 11.81 15.79
CA ASP A 453 -12.37 11.21 15.32
C ASP A 453 -11.17 11.69 16.13
N ALA A 454 -11.09 12.99 16.39
CA ALA A 454 -10.02 13.56 17.20
C ALA A 454 -10.15 13.18 18.68
N ASP A 455 -11.36 13.13 19.23
CA ASP A 455 -11.63 12.76 20.61
C ASP A 455 -11.28 11.31 20.91
N ASP A 456 -11.54 10.40 19.97
CA ASP A 456 -11.26 8.97 20.10
C ASP A 456 -9.75 8.70 20.04
N ILE A 457 -9.05 9.31 19.07
CA ILE A 457 -7.59 9.19 18.98
C ILE A 457 -6.92 9.82 20.23
N ALA A 458 -7.40 10.98 20.70
CA ALA A 458 -6.91 11.60 21.91
C ALA A 458 -7.17 10.74 23.16
N GLN A 459 -8.33 10.07 23.24
CA GLN A 459 -8.64 9.13 24.32
C GLN A 459 -7.65 7.97 24.33
N PHE A 460 -7.38 7.35 23.17
CA PHE A 460 -6.38 6.28 23.07
C PHE A 460 -5.00 6.71 23.57
N ILE A 461 -4.50 7.86 23.11
CA ILE A 461 -3.19 8.37 23.54
C ILE A 461 -3.19 8.64 25.05
N HIS A 462 -4.24 9.27 25.57
CA HIS A 462 -4.39 9.55 27.00
C HIS A 462 -4.35 8.26 27.83
N ASP A 463 -5.08 7.22 27.42
CA ASP A 463 -5.17 5.96 28.16
C ASP A 463 -3.84 5.21 28.23
N ILE A 464 -3.11 5.12 27.13
CA ILE A 464 -1.78 4.49 27.14
C ILE A 464 -0.76 5.32 27.91
N PHE A 465 -0.84 6.66 27.87
CA PHE A 465 0.06 7.56 28.60
C PHE A 465 -0.16 7.55 30.11
N ALA A 466 -1.38 7.33 30.57
CA ALA A 466 -1.69 7.15 31.98
C ALA A 466 -0.91 5.96 32.62
N LYS A 467 -0.38 5.06 31.79
CA LYS A 467 0.39 3.88 32.18
C LYS A 467 1.84 3.89 31.65
N LEU A 468 2.31 5.03 31.14
CA LEU A 468 3.67 5.14 30.61
C LEU A 468 4.70 4.87 31.73
N PRO A 469 5.66 3.94 31.55
CA PRO A 469 6.72 3.68 32.52
C PRO A 469 7.51 4.92 32.89
N ALA A 470 7.93 5.02 34.16
CA ALA A 470 8.59 6.22 34.70
C ALA A 470 9.95 6.53 34.03
N ASP A 471 10.58 5.52 33.43
CA ASP A 471 11.85 5.60 32.71
C ASP A 471 11.71 6.01 31.23
N LEU A 472 10.48 6.19 30.74
CA LEU A 472 10.20 6.73 29.40
C LEU A 472 9.63 8.14 29.52
N GLU A 473 10.08 9.06 28.66
CA GLU A 473 9.63 10.47 28.67
C GLU A 473 9.19 10.91 27.27
N PRO A 474 7.92 11.36 27.10
CA PRO A 474 7.50 11.98 25.84
C PRO A 474 8.13 13.36 25.70
N MET A 475 8.62 13.67 24.48
CA MET A 475 9.43 14.84 24.22
C MET A 475 8.65 16.02 23.63
N ASN A 476 7.64 15.73 22.81
CA ASN A 476 6.86 16.74 22.09
C ASN A 476 5.41 16.90 22.58
N ILE A 477 5.04 16.16 23.63
CA ILE A 477 3.79 16.32 24.38
C ILE A 477 4.07 16.05 25.87
N LYS A 478 3.29 16.66 26.76
CA LYS A 478 3.47 16.42 28.20
C LYS A 478 3.05 15.01 28.58
N ARG A 479 3.79 14.36 29.47
CA ARG A 479 3.45 13.03 30.03
C ARG A 479 2.02 12.95 30.60
N ASN A 480 1.59 14.02 31.27
CA ASN A 480 0.28 14.13 31.93
C ASN A 480 -0.67 15.05 31.16
N ALA A 481 -0.50 15.15 29.85
CA ALA A 481 -1.40 15.94 29.00
C ALA A 481 -2.84 15.46 29.18
N THR A 482 -3.75 16.40 29.33
CA THR A 482 -5.18 16.11 29.34
C THR A 482 -5.65 15.68 27.96
N LYS A 483 -6.78 14.99 27.88
CA LYS A 483 -7.39 14.62 26.60
C LYS A 483 -7.57 15.82 25.67
N GLU A 484 -7.96 16.99 26.22
CA GLU A 484 -8.10 18.24 25.47
C GLU A 484 -6.75 18.77 24.91
N GLU A 485 -5.68 18.71 25.71
CA GLU A 485 -4.34 19.08 25.24
C GLU A 485 -3.86 18.15 24.13
N ILE A 486 -4.12 16.83 24.26
CA ILE A 486 -3.82 15.83 23.23
C ILE A 486 -4.63 16.09 21.98
N ARG A 487 -5.93 16.32 22.10
CA ARG A 487 -6.79 16.66 20.95
C ARG A 487 -6.25 17.91 20.21
N THR A 488 -5.91 18.95 20.94
CA THR A 488 -5.32 20.17 20.36
C THR A 488 -4.01 19.86 19.65
N TYR A 489 -3.17 19.03 20.24
CA TYR A 489 -1.90 18.62 19.64
C TYR A 489 -2.10 17.90 18.30
N ILE A 490 -2.96 16.87 18.26
CA ILE A 490 -3.15 16.03 17.05
C ILE A 490 -3.89 16.75 15.93
N THR A 491 -4.70 17.78 16.26
CA THR A 491 -5.46 18.56 15.25
C THR A 491 -4.73 19.82 14.78
N THR A 492 -3.65 20.24 15.47
CA THR A 492 -2.83 21.39 15.07
C THR A 492 -1.77 20.95 14.06
N PRO A 493 -1.79 21.44 12.81
CA PRO A 493 -0.83 21.05 11.80
C PRO A 493 0.62 21.32 12.23
N SER A 494 1.45 20.29 12.17
CA SER A 494 2.89 20.37 12.48
C SER A 494 3.63 19.25 11.75
N ALA A 495 4.96 19.20 11.88
CA ALA A 495 5.77 18.07 11.38
C ALA A 495 5.42 16.73 12.06
N TYR A 496 4.78 16.77 13.23
CA TYR A 496 4.50 15.60 14.07
C TYR A 496 3.01 15.23 14.14
N ALA A 497 2.09 16.11 13.77
CA ALA A 497 0.66 15.92 13.94
C ALA A 497 -0.12 16.28 12.67
N ARG A 498 -1.25 15.62 12.44
CA ARG A 498 -2.08 15.73 11.25
C ARG A 498 -1.31 15.43 9.96
N GLY A 499 -0.31 14.54 10.06
CA GLY A 499 0.43 14.04 8.91
C GLY A 499 -0.39 13.06 8.09
N MET A 500 -0.06 12.97 6.81
CA MET A 500 -0.58 11.95 5.91
C MET A 500 0.19 10.65 6.13
N VAL A 501 -0.52 9.52 6.31
CA VAL A 501 0.09 8.18 6.22
C VAL A 501 0.25 7.76 4.75
N ASN A 502 -0.55 8.35 3.87
CA ASN A 502 -0.67 8.00 2.46
C ASN A 502 -1.27 6.60 2.23
N HIS A 503 -2.19 6.20 3.09
CA HIS A 503 -3.03 5.03 2.97
C HIS A 503 -4.31 5.32 2.17
N TRP A 504 -4.18 6.09 1.09
CA TRP A 504 -5.29 6.55 0.26
C TRP A 504 -6.20 5.40 -0.17
N SER A 505 -7.49 5.52 0.14
CA SER A 505 -8.51 4.50 -0.16
C SER A 505 -9.90 5.11 -0.38
N SER A 506 -10.86 4.28 -0.71
CA SER A 506 -12.31 4.55 -0.62
C SER A 506 -12.90 5.51 -1.66
N SER A 507 -12.13 6.08 -2.55
CA SER A 507 -12.58 7.13 -3.48
C SER A 507 -13.44 6.65 -4.66
N CYS A 508 -13.70 5.34 -4.74
CA CYS A 508 -14.61 4.72 -5.72
C CYS A 508 -15.20 3.41 -5.16
N ARG A 509 -15.83 3.49 -3.99
CA ARG A 509 -16.28 2.33 -3.20
C ARG A 509 -17.19 1.38 -3.96
N ILE A 510 -17.04 0.09 -3.64
CA ILE A 510 -17.95 -0.99 -4.06
C ILE A 510 -19.35 -0.69 -3.53
N GLY A 511 -20.36 -0.88 -4.38
CA GLY A 511 -21.77 -0.58 -4.08
C GLY A 511 -22.15 0.89 -4.31
N GLU A 512 -21.18 1.81 -4.43
CA GLU A 512 -21.41 3.24 -4.67
C GLU A 512 -20.91 3.66 -6.07
N CYS A 513 -19.63 3.72 -6.31
CA CYS A 513 -19.00 4.11 -7.57
C CYS A 513 -18.92 2.93 -8.55
N VAL A 514 -18.54 1.76 -8.06
CA VAL A 514 -18.57 0.50 -8.79
C VAL A 514 -19.68 -0.41 -8.22
N ASP A 515 -20.13 -1.36 -9.02
CA ASP A 515 -21.04 -2.42 -8.59
C ASP A 515 -20.29 -3.55 -7.86
N GLU A 516 -21.00 -4.62 -7.53
CA GLU A 516 -20.46 -5.79 -6.83
C GLU A 516 -19.44 -6.59 -7.68
N ASN A 517 -19.37 -6.35 -9.01
CA ASN A 517 -18.37 -6.91 -9.91
C ASN A 517 -17.18 -5.95 -10.14
N ALA A 518 -17.04 -4.94 -9.30
CA ALA A 518 -16.07 -3.86 -9.44
C ALA A 518 -16.20 -3.10 -10.79
N MET A 519 -17.34 -3.17 -11.48
CA MET A 519 -17.63 -2.46 -12.71
C MET A 519 -18.17 -1.08 -12.42
N VAL A 520 -17.66 -0.06 -13.09
CA VAL A 520 -18.06 1.34 -12.91
C VAL A 520 -19.53 1.49 -13.29
N LYS A 521 -20.34 1.98 -12.35
CA LYS A 521 -21.78 2.15 -12.59
C LYS A 521 -22.06 3.08 -13.76
N GLY A 522 -22.92 2.64 -14.65
CA GLY A 522 -23.25 3.33 -15.91
C GLY A 522 -22.35 2.91 -17.09
N THR A 523 -21.43 1.98 -16.90
CA THR A 523 -20.58 1.42 -17.97
C THR A 523 -20.84 -0.08 -18.17
N GLU A 524 -20.29 -0.64 -19.25
CA GLU A 524 -20.49 -2.06 -19.62
C GLU A 524 -19.25 -2.94 -19.40
N ASN A 525 -18.03 -2.34 -19.43
CA ASN A 525 -16.78 -3.09 -19.41
C ASN A 525 -15.60 -2.28 -18.85
N ILE A 526 -15.88 -1.27 -18.01
CA ILE A 526 -14.86 -0.50 -17.29
C ILE A 526 -14.91 -0.92 -15.82
N HIS A 527 -13.79 -1.36 -15.27
CA HIS A 527 -13.66 -1.77 -13.88
C HIS A 527 -12.66 -0.89 -13.14
N VAL A 528 -12.78 -0.79 -11.82
CA VAL A 528 -11.77 -0.20 -10.94
C VAL A 528 -11.37 -1.26 -9.92
N VAL A 529 -10.07 -1.54 -9.83
CA VAL A 529 -9.53 -2.52 -8.87
C VAL A 529 -8.23 -1.98 -8.28
N ASP A 530 -8.34 -1.27 -7.17
CA ASP A 530 -7.23 -0.76 -6.36
C ASP A 530 -7.73 -0.29 -5.00
N GLY A 531 -6.97 0.53 -4.28
CA GLY A 531 -7.37 1.08 -2.98
C GLY A 531 -8.64 1.92 -3.01
N SER A 532 -9.05 2.45 -4.17
CA SER A 532 -10.25 3.28 -4.27
C SER A 532 -11.55 2.53 -4.00
N ILE A 533 -11.59 1.21 -4.28
CA ILE A 533 -12.80 0.41 -4.08
C ILE A 533 -12.96 -0.10 -2.64
N VAL A 534 -11.89 -0.07 -1.82
CA VAL A 534 -11.87 -0.63 -0.47
C VAL A 534 -12.27 0.42 0.56
N ALA A 535 -13.16 0.06 1.49
CA ALA A 535 -13.49 0.90 2.65
C ALA A 535 -12.30 1.02 3.61
N PRO A 536 -12.30 2.00 4.56
CA PRO A 536 -11.26 2.11 5.58
C PRO A 536 -11.11 0.82 6.39
N LEU A 537 -9.88 0.34 6.53
CA LEU A 537 -9.56 -0.89 7.25
C LEU A 537 -8.97 -0.58 8.64
N THR A 538 -9.15 -1.50 9.57
CA THR A 538 -8.55 -1.44 10.93
C THR A 538 -7.02 -1.49 10.88
N VAL A 539 -6.45 -2.05 9.83
CA VAL A 539 -5.00 -2.25 9.64
C VAL A 539 -4.50 -1.52 8.41
N ASN A 540 -3.18 -1.46 8.23
CA ASN A 540 -2.56 -0.93 7.00
C ASN A 540 -3.19 -1.58 5.76
N PRO A 541 -3.63 -0.81 4.74
CA PRO A 541 -4.58 -1.29 3.74
C PRO A 541 -4.00 -2.26 2.70
N GLN A 542 -2.68 -2.39 2.60
CA GLN A 542 -2.00 -3.14 1.54
C GLN A 542 -2.53 -4.58 1.38
N PHE A 543 -2.66 -5.33 2.50
CA PHE A 543 -3.18 -6.70 2.45
C PHE A 543 -4.63 -6.74 1.95
N GLY A 544 -5.51 -5.90 2.50
CA GLY A 544 -6.92 -5.84 2.11
C GLY A 544 -7.11 -5.44 0.65
N ILE A 545 -6.31 -4.51 0.13
CA ILE A 545 -6.33 -4.13 -1.30
C ILE A 545 -5.94 -5.32 -2.19
N MET A 546 -4.96 -6.12 -1.78
CA MET A 546 -4.56 -7.32 -2.54
C MET A 546 -5.63 -8.41 -2.48
N VAL A 547 -6.32 -8.58 -1.34
CA VAL A 547 -7.49 -9.48 -1.23
C VAL A 547 -8.61 -9.01 -2.15
N ALA A 548 -8.90 -7.71 -2.16
CA ALA A 548 -9.90 -7.14 -3.06
C ALA A 548 -9.54 -7.37 -4.55
N ALA A 549 -8.26 -7.27 -4.90
CA ALA A 549 -7.80 -7.56 -6.26
C ALA A 549 -7.98 -9.03 -6.65
N GLU A 550 -7.68 -9.98 -5.75
CA GLU A 550 -7.94 -11.40 -5.96
C GLU A 550 -9.44 -11.69 -6.13
N ARG A 551 -10.30 -11.07 -5.30
CA ARG A 551 -11.76 -11.24 -5.39
C ARG A 551 -12.32 -10.62 -6.66
N ALA A 552 -11.93 -9.38 -6.98
CA ALA A 552 -12.38 -8.70 -8.20
C ALA A 552 -11.96 -9.48 -9.46
N SER A 553 -10.75 -10.03 -9.49
CA SER A 553 -10.28 -10.84 -10.62
C SER A 553 -11.16 -12.07 -10.87
N GLU A 554 -11.61 -12.74 -9.81
CA GLU A 554 -12.54 -13.86 -9.89
C GLU A 554 -13.87 -13.43 -10.50
N LEU A 555 -14.45 -12.31 -10.02
CA LEU A 555 -15.71 -11.77 -10.50
C LEU A 555 -15.61 -11.32 -11.97
N ILE A 556 -14.54 -10.59 -12.34
CA ILE A 556 -14.31 -10.13 -13.70
C ILE A 556 -14.13 -11.30 -14.68
N ASN A 557 -13.46 -12.37 -14.28
CA ASN A 557 -13.29 -13.55 -15.12
C ASN A 557 -14.62 -14.33 -15.35
N ALA A 558 -15.58 -14.20 -14.45
CA ALA A 558 -16.89 -14.84 -14.57
C ALA A 558 -17.86 -14.12 -15.52
N LEU A 559 -17.56 -12.87 -15.89
CA LEU A 559 -18.32 -12.05 -16.84
C LEU A 559 -17.88 -12.36 -18.29
#